data_44932530c6a8bc887e1cc28525e074ff
#
_entry.id   44932530c6a8bc887e1cc28525e074ff
#
_cell.length_a   1.000
_cell.length_b   1.000
_cell.length_c   1.000
_cell.angle_alpha   90.00
_cell.angle_beta   90.00
_cell.angle_gamma   90.00
#
_symmetry.space_group_name_H-M   'P 1'
#
loop_
_entity.id
_entity.type
_entity.pdbx_description
1 polymer ?
#
loop_
_entity_poly.entity_id
_entity_poly.type
_entity_poly.pdbx_seq_one_letter_code
_entity_poly.pdbx_strand_id
1 'polypeptide(L)'
;RWPLGDPYLLDGPNEPSTKEMESNTRITLADEDAGPTKAWIISNRKNRMVKKLYEKNYGKRPREELFDVMKDPDQMNNLAGNPNYQQTLNKLRNRLLNHLRESKDPRLVEKGKFFETPPLAGPLQGK
;
A
#
# COMPACT_ATOMS: atom_id res chain seq x y z
N ARG A 1 -0.82 -3.93 6.85
CA ARG A 1 0.57 -3.52 6.99
C ARG A 1 0.87 -2.34 6.09
N TRP A 2 1.73 -1.48 6.51
CA TRP A 2 2.22 -0.35 5.76
C TRP A 2 2.96 -0.85 4.52
N PRO A 3 2.58 -0.51 3.36
CA PRO A 3 3.28 -1.04 2.22
C PRO A 3 4.70 -0.54 2.12
N LEU A 4 5.06 0.62 2.68
CA LEU A 4 6.14 1.33 2.06
C LEU A 4 6.87 2.31 2.94
N GLY A 5 8.14 2.06 3.14
CA GLY A 5 9.12 3.03 3.57
C GLY A 5 8.87 3.69 4.92
N ASP A 6 9.72 4.58 5.28
CA ASP A 6 9.64 5.34 6.51
C ASP A 6 8.89 6.67 6.28
N PRO A 7 7.60 6.75 6.67
CA PRO A 7 6.85 7.99 6.53
C PRO A 7 7.37 9.11 7.43
N TYR A 8 8.25 8.77 8.39
CA TYR A 8 8.80 9.74 9.33
C TYR A 8 9.83 10.69 8.72
N LEU A 9 10.35 10.37 7.54
CA LEU A 9 11.23 11.30 6.80
C LEU A 9 10.45 12.44 6.15
N LEU A 10 9.15 12.26 5.96
CA LEU A 10 8.27 13.31 5.47
C LEU A 10 7.77 14.15 6.64
N ASP A 11 7.65 15.45 6.42
CA ASP A 11 7.23 16.43 7.45
C ASP A 11 8.27 16.71 8.54
N GLY A 12 9.51 16.24 8.37
CA GLY A 12 10.63 16.49 9.27
C GLY A 12 11.61 17.54 8.73
N PRO A 13 12.59 17.94 9.55
CA PRO A 13 13.62 18.90 9.15
C PRO A 13 14.52 18.39 8.02
N ASN A 14 14.56 17.08 7.80
CA ASN A 14 15.36 16.41 6.78
C ASN A 14 14.47 15.85 5.66
N GLU A 15 13.32 16.45 5.41
CA GLU A 15 12.45 16.02 4.31
C GLU A 15 13.19 16.13 2.98
N PRO A 16 13.23 15.06 2.17
CA PRO A 16 13.92 15.08 0.89
C PRO A 16 13.35 16.13 -0.06
N SER A 17 14.23 16.78 -0.81
CA SER A 17 13.80 17.68 -1.88
C SER A 17 13.14 16.92 -3.03
N THR A 18 12.32 17.61 -3.82
CA THR A 18 11.69 17.04 -5.03
C THR A 18 12.73 16.41 -5.95
N LYS A 19 13.86 17.11 -6.18
CA LYS A 19 14.95 16.63 -7.05
C LYS A 19 15.60 15.32 -6.54
N GLU A 20 15.78 15.21 -5.24
CA GLU A 20 16.28 13.96 -4.65
C GLU A 20 15.29 12.81 -4.80
N MET A 21 14.00 13.08 -4.61
CA MET A 21 12.93 12.08 -4.81
C MET A 21 12.78 11.65 -6.28
N GLU A 22 13.12 12.51 -7.23
CA GLU A 22 13.12 12.17 -8.65
C GLU A 22 14.27 11.23 -9.07
N SER A 23 15.37 11.26 -8.35
CA SER A 23 16.61 10.57 -8.75
C SER A 23 17.03 9.44 -7.81
N ASN A 24 16.48 9.35 -6.61
CA ASN A 24 16.88 8.36 -5.62
C ASN A 24 15.68 7.59 -5.06
N THR A 25 15.50 6.34 -5.53
CA THR A 25 14.44 5.44 -5.10
C THR A 25 14.44 5.21 -3.58
N ARG A 26 15.62 5.17 -2.96
CA ARG A 26 15.77 4.76 -1.55
C ARG A 26 15.61 5.89 -0.55
N ILE A 27 15.46 7.14 -1.00
CA ILE A 27 15.45 8.29 -0.08
C ILE A 27 14.18 8.37 0.76
N THR A 28 13.06 7.95 0.18
CA THR A 28 11.78 7.78 0.87
C THR A 28 10.86 6.86 0.08
N LEU A 29 9.98 6.12 0.78
CA LEU A 29 8.99 5.24 0.17
C LEU A 29 9.63 4.30 -0.88
N ALA A 30 10.66 3.55 -0.46
CA ALA A 30 11.61 2.84 -1.30
C ALA A 30 11.02 1.69 -2.13
N ASP A 31 9.77 1.29 -1.90
CA ASP A 31 9.09 0.25 -2.69
C ASP A 31 8.57 0.77 -4.03
N GLU A 32 8.62 2.07 -4.25
CA GLU A 32 8.29 2.72 -5.52
C GLU A 32 9.51 3.41 -6.09
N ASP A 33 9.77 3.19 -7.36
CA ASP A 33 10.92 3.78 -8.04
C ASP A 33 10.90 5.31 -8.05
N ALA A 34 12.08 5.89 -8.03
CA ALA A 34 12.25 7.33 -8.19
C ALA A 34 11.68 7.81 -9.52
N GLY A 35 11.10 8.98 -9.51
CA GLY A 35 10.57 9.60 -10.72
C GLY A 35 9.74 10.85 -10.46
N PRO A 36 9.45 11.63 -11.51
CA PRO A 36 8.75 12.90 -11.36
C PRO A 36 7.34 12.74 -10.78
N THR A 37 6.62 11.67 -11.11
CA THR A 37 5.27 11.42 -10.59
C THR A 37 5.29 11.18 -9.09
N LYS A 38 6.19 10.30 -8.60
CA LYS A 38 6.39 10.05 -7.17
C LYS A 38 6.73 11.35 -6.43
N ALA A 39 7.74 12.06 -6.92
CA ALA A 39 8.19 13.31 -6.32
C ALA A 39 7.07 14.36 -6.27
N TRP A 40 6.30 14.49 -7.36
CA TRP A 40 5.20 15.44 -7.43
C TRP A 40 4.07 15.10 -6.44
N ILE A 41 3.64 13.83 -6.37
CA ILE A 41 2.58 13.41 -5.44
C ILE A 41 3.01 13.66 -3.99
N ILE A 42 4.25 13.30 -3.64
CA ILE A 42 4.77 13.46 -2.27
C ILE A 42 4.90 14.94 -1.92
N SER A 43 5.49 15.75 -2.77
CA SER A 43 5.69 17.20 -2.53
C SER A 43 4.35 17.94 -2.41
N ASN A 44 3.30 17.47 -3.09
CA ASN A 44 1.98 18.10 -3.08
C ASN A 44 0.97 17.38 -2.15
N ARG A 45 1.39 16.44 -1.30
CA ARG A 45 0.51 15.63 -0.45
C ARG A 45 -0.44 16.41 0.47
N LYS A 46 -0.05 17.64 0.84
CA LYS A 46 -0.88 18.55 1.66
C LYS A 46 -1.92 19.31 0.85
N ASN A 47 -1.80 19.32 -0.47
CA ASN A 47 -2.79 19.96 -1.35
C ASN A 47 -4.07 19.12 -1.37
N ARG A 48 -5.23 19.76 -1.16
CA ARG A 48 -6.54 19.11 -1.11
C ARG A 48 -6.83 18.21 -2.32
N MET A 49 -6.40 18.62 -3.51
CA MET A 49 -6.62 17.88 -4.76
C MET A 49 -5.73 16.63 -4.85
N VAL A 50 -4.51 16.69 -4.32
CA VAL A 50 -3.50 15.62 -4.41
C VAL A 50 -3.57 14.67 -3.23
N LYS A 51 -4.10 15.13 -2.08
CA LYS A 51 -4.18 14.34 -0.85
C LYS A 51 -4.80 12.96 -1.06
N LYS A 52 -5.90 12.88 -1.84
CA LYS A 52 -6.56 11.59 -2.12
C LYS A 52 -5.65 10.64 -2.91
N LEU A 53 -4.86 11.15 -3.86
CA LEU A 53 -3.89 10.35 -4.60
C LEU A 53 -2.75 9.89 -3.70
N TYR A 54 -2.23 10.78 -2.86
CA TYR A 54 -1.20 10.44 -1.89
C TYR A 54 -1.67 9.35 -0.92
N GLU A 55 -2.85 9.49 -0.34
CA GLU A 55 -3.42 8.50 0.57
C GLU A 55 -3.68 7.14 -0.11
N LYS A 56 -4.07 7.15 -1.38
CA LYS A 56 -4.23 5.94 -2.20
C LYS A 56 -2.91 5.22 -2.44
N ASN A 57 -1.84 5.94 -2.75
CA ASN A 57 -0.55 5.33 -3.07
C ASN A 57 0.24 4.97 -1.80
N TYR A 58 0.28 5.85 -0.82
CA TYR A 58 1.19 5.78 0.32
C TYR A 58 0.49 5.66 1.68
N GLY A 59 -0.83 5.80 1.72
CA GLY A 59 -1.60 5.71 2.94
C GLY A 59 -1.71 4.27 3.48
N LYS A 60 -2.04 4.16 4.75
CA LYS A 60 -2.30 2.87 5.39
C LYS A 60 -3.50 2.19 4.74
N ARG A 61 -3.31 0.99 4.24
CA ARG A 61 -4.37 0.21 3.61
C ARG A 61 -5.43 -0.20 4.63
N PRO A 62 -6.72 -0.11 4.28
CA PRO A 62 -7.78 -0.70 5.09
C PRO A 62 -7.67 -2.22 5.08
N ARG A 63 -8.39 -2.86 6.01
CA ARG A 63 -8.40 -4.33 6.10
C ARG A 63 -8.92 -5.00 4.83
N GLU A 64 -9.87 -4.36 4.16
CA GLU A 64 -10.51 -4.89 2.96
C GLU A 64 -10.81 -3.75 1.99
N GLU A 65 -10.70 -4.05 0.72
CA GLU A 65 -11.08 -3.16 -0.37
C GLU A 65 -11.98 -3.93 -1.34
N LEU A 66 -13.05 -3.28 -1.78
CA LEU A 66 -13.97 -3.79 -2.77
C LEU A 66 -14.24 -2.71 -3.82
N PHE A 67 -14.09 -3.05 -5.07
CA PHE A 67 -14.30 -2.11 -6.18
C PHE A 67 -15.25 -2.70 -7.23
N ASP A 68 -16.13 -1.88 -7.76
CA ASP A 68 -16.93 -2.20 -8.94
C ASP A 68 -16.18 -1.69 -10.18
N VAL A 69 -15.34 -2.52 -10.74
CA VAL A 69 -14.42 -2.14 -11.84
C VAL A 69 -15.14 -1.68 -13.10
N MET A 70 -16.42 -2.02 -13.26
CA MET A 70 -17.22 -1.53 -14.39
C MET A 70 -17.68 -0.09 -14.22
N LYS A 71 -17.85 0.36 -12.97
CA LYS A 71 -18.28 1.72 -12.63
C LYS A 71 -17.13 2.61 -12.16
N ASP A 72 -16.06 2.00 -11.67
CA ASP A 72 -14.89 2.64 -11.09
C ASP A 72 -13.62 1.93 -11.60
N PRO A 73 -13.29 2.07 -12.90
CA PRO A 73 -12.15 1.36 -13.50
C PRO A 73 -10.82 1.73 -12.84
N ASP A 74 -10.69 2.95 -12.34
CA ASP A 74 -9.49 3.42 -11.64
C ASP A 74 -9.45 2.99 -10.16
N GLN A 75 -10.46 2.26 -9.68
CA GLN A 75 -10.55 1.73 -8.31
C GLN A 75 -10.32 2.81 -7.23
N MET A 76 -10.92 3.97 -7.44
CA MET A 76 -10.77 5.12 -6.55
C MET A 76 -11.74 5.11 -5.36
N ASN A 77 -12.83 4.32 -5.42
CA ASN A 77 -13.88 4.34 -4.40
C ASN A 77 -14.04 2.95 -3.77
N ASN A 78 -13.50 2.78 -2.56
CA ASN A 78 -13.63 1.53 -1.83
C ASN A 78 -15.07 1.34 -1.31
N LEU A 79 -15.74 0.29 -1.76
CA LEU A 79 -17.12 -0.06 -1.44
C LEU A 79 -17.24 -1.01 -0.23
N ALA A 80 -16.13 -1.42 0.40
CA ALA A 80 -16.15 -2.38 1.51
C ALA A 80 -16.98 -1.92 2.71
N GLY A 81 -17.10 -0.61 2.93
CA GLY A 81 -17.94 -0.02 3.96
C GLY A 81 -19.39 0.26 3.53
N ASN A 82 -19.78 0.01 2.28
CA ASN A 82 -21.10 0.32 1.77
C ASN A 82 -22.09 -0.82 2.05
N PRO A 83 -23.21 -0.56 2.79
CA PRO A 83 -24.19 -1.59 3.13
C PRO A 83 -24.76 -2.35 1.92
N ASN A 84 -24.93 -1.69 0.78
CA ASN A 84 -25.47 -2.31 -0.44
C ASN A 84 -24.55 -3.39 -1.04
N TYR A 85 -23.28 -3.40 -0.68
CA TYR A 85 -22.28 -4.34 -1.17
C TYR A 85 -21.86 -5.39 -0.14
N GLN A 86 -22.43 -5.37 1.07
CA GLN A 86 -22.02 -6.29 2.16
C GLN A 86 -22.19 -7.76 1.80
N GLN A 87 -23.29 -8.11 1.10
CA GLN A 87 -23.49 -9.49 0.65
C GLN A 87 -22.40 -9.95 -0.31
N THR A 88 -22.04 -9.11 -1.29
CA THR A 88 -20.97 -9.37 -2.25
C THR A 88 -19.61 -9.46 -1.54
N LEU A 89 -19.32 -8.52 -0.65
CA LEU A 89 -18.09 -8.52 0.15
C LEU A 89 -17.95 -9.83 0.96
N ASN A 90 -19.01 -10.24 1.66
CA ASN A 90 -19.01 -11.46 2.45
C ASN A 90 -18.80 -12.71 1.59
N LYS A 91 -19.45 -12.78 0.43
CA LYS A 91 -19.28 -13.89 -0.53
C LYS A 91 -17.84 -13.99 -1.00
N LEU A 92 -17.23 -12.89 -1.43
CA LEU A 92 -15.85 -12.85 -1.92
C LEU A 92 -14.84 -13.14 -0.79
N ARG A 93 -15.05 -12.57 0.39
CA ARG A 93 -14.25 -12.85 1.59
C ARG A 93 -14.23 -14.34 1.92
N ASN A 94 -15.40 -14.97 1.98
CA ASN A 94 -15.51 -16.38 2.33
C ASN A 94 -14.82 -17.25 1.26
N ARG A 95 -14.99 -16.92 -0.01
CA ARG A 95 -14.29 -17.62 -1.12
C ARG A 95 -12.79 -17.51 -0.98
N LEU A 96 -12.25 -16.31 -0.72
CA LEU A 96 -10.83 -16.07 -0.52
C LEU A 96 -10.31 -16.86 0.69
N LEU A 97 -10.98 -16.75 1.84
CA LEU A 97 -10.54 -17.40 3.06
C LEU A 97 -10.56 -18.95 2.93
N ASN A 98 -11.53 -19.50 2.23
CA ASN A 98 -11.57 -20.95 1.97
C ASN A 98 -10.40 -21.37 1.09
N HIS A 99 -10.14 -20.65 0.02
CA HIS A 99 -8.99 -20.92 -0.85
C HIS A 99 -7.65 -20.84 -0.09
N LEU A 100 -7.47 -19.82 0.76
CA LEU A 100 -6.26 -19.67 1.58
C LEU A 100 -6.12 -20.79 2.62
N ARG A 101 -7.22 -21.33 3.16
CA ARG A 101 -7.18 -22.50 4.06
C ARG A 101 -6.79 -23.76 3.31
N GLU A 102 -7.40 -24.01 2.17
CA GLU A 102 -7.13 -25.20 1.33
C GLU A 102 -5.67 -25.21 0.86
N SER A 103 -5.13 -24.06 0.48
CA SER A 103 -3.72 -23.89 0.08
C SER A 103 -2.73 -23.85 1.24
N LYS A 104 -3.21 -23.89 2.49
CA LYS A 104 -2.39 -23.75 3.72
C LYS A 104 -1.56 -22.47 3.72
N ASP A 105 -2.14 -21.37 3.24
CA ASP A 105 -1.43 -20.09 3.14
C ASP A 105 -0.93 -19.63 4.51
N PRO A 106 0.35 -19.27 4.66
CA PRO A 106 0.95 -18.84 5.93
C PRO A 106 0.25 -17.67 6.60
N ARG A 107 -0.48 -16.83 5.84
CA ARG A 107 -1.27 -15.70 6.39
C ARG A 107 -2.35 -16.19 7.35
N LEU A 108 -2.90 -17.38 7.11
CA LEU A 108 -3.92 -17.97 7.97
C LEU A 108 -3.35 -19.00 8.96
N VAL A 109 -2.46 -19.87 8.51
CA VAL A 109 -1.90 -20.98 9.33
C VAL A 109 -1.06 -20.41 10.47
N GLU A 110 -0.22 -19.40 10.18
CA GLU A 110 0.71 -18.80 11.15
C GLU A 110 0.31 -17.38 11.58
N LYS A 111 -0.93 -16.98 11.31
CA LYS A 111 -1.43 -15.62 11.61
C LYS A 111 -0.55 -14.50 11.02
N GLY A 112 0.10 -14.77 9.89
CA GLY A 112 0.99 -13.85 9.23
C GLY A 112 2.40 -13.74 9.84
N LYS A 113 2.76 -14.52 10.86
CA LYS A 113 4.07 -14.47 11.51
C LYS A 113 5.23 -14.61 10.53
N PHE A 114 5.09 -15.51 9.55
CA PHE A 114 6.08 -15.71 8.49
C PHE A 114 6.46 -14.41 7.78
N PHE A 115 5.50 -13.52 7.55
CA PHE A 115 5.72 -12.23 6.86
C PHE A 115 6.24 -11.13 7.78
N GLU A 116 6.23 -11.34 9.09
CA GLU A 116 6.84 -10.41 10.04
C GLU A 116 8.34 -10.66 10.21
N THR A 117 8.77 -11.91 9.99
CA THR A 117 10.17 -12.33 10.10
C THR A 117 10.56 -13.15 8.87
N PRO A 118 10.46 -12.61 7.64
CA PRO A 118 10.81 -13.34 6.45
C PRO A 118 12.29 -13.68 6.45
N PRO A 119 12.69 -14.86 5.94
CA PRO A 119 14.10 -15.16 5.72
C PRO A 119 14.66 -14.13 4.72
N LEU A 120 15.81 -13.59 5.02
CA LEU A 120 16.51 -12.72 4.06
C LEU A 120 16.91 -13.54 2.84
N ALA A 121 16.59 -13.04 1.67
CA ALA A 121 16.91 -13.69 0.40
C ALA A 121 18.41 -13.70 0.05
N GLY A 122 19.24 -13.03 0.84
CA GLY A 122 20.69 -12.98 0.70
C GLY A 122 21.30 -11.97 1.67
N PRO A 123 22.62 -11.99 1.82
CA PRO A 123 23.27 -10.98 2.63
C PRO A 123 23.00 -9.61 2.01
N LEU A 124 22.48 -8.70 2.81
CA LEU A 124 22.56 -7.27 2.49
C LEU A 124 24.05 -6.95 2.46
N GLN A 125 24.65 -7.00 1.27
CA GLN A 125 26.00 -6.51 1.09
C GLN A 125 25.95 -5.00 1.36
N GLY A 126 26.33 -4.65 2.58
CA GLY A 126 26.57 -3.27 2.94
C GLY A 126 27.64 -2.70 2.00
N LYS A 127 27.30 -1.65 1.33
CA LYS A 127 28.25 -0.69 0.81
C LYS A 127 28.02 0.62 1.52
#